data_d3317b22e81028962da8a908d4ca3875
#
_entry.id   d3317b22e81028962da8a908d4ca3875
#
_cell.length_a   1.000
_cell.length_b   1.000
_cell.length_c   1.000
_cell.angle_alpha   90.00
_cell.angle_beta   90.00
_cell.angle_gamma   90.00
#
_symmetry.space_group_name_H-M   'P 1'
#
loop_
_entity.id
_entity.type
_entity.pdbx_description
1 polymer ?
#
loop_
_entity_poly.entity_id
_entity_poly.type
_entity_poly.pdbx_seq_one_letter_code
_entity_poly.pdbx_strand_id
1 'polypeptide(L)'
;MKKKQQNVIKDIAALATGMKTTLTEAFKPVVTTMYPEQKTPRSVRYRGRHYLRRYENGLERCIGCELCSAACPVGCILVIAAENTEEHRVSPGERYAKVYEINMLRCIFCGYCEEACPVQAIVLGPEYELSDVSRERFVYTKDMLLEPNPDQQDPLVVGGEQRQTTTSPPPLPLPREGGGTA
;
A
#
# COMPACT_ATOMS: atom_id res chain seq x y z
N MET A 1 42.15 13.61 -38.90
CA MET A 1 40.84 13.78 -38.22
C MET A 1 40.17 15.04 -38.77
N LYS A 2 39.14 14.91 -39.63
CA LYS A 2 38.39 16.05 -40.19
C LYS A 2 37.47 16.59 -39.10
N LYS A 3 37.68 17.82 -38.62
CA LYS A 3 36.74 18.53 -37.74
C LYS A 3 35.41 18.66 -38.49
N LYS A 4 34.37 18.01 -37.98
CA LYS A 4 32.98 18.13 -38.44
C LYS A 4 32.57 19.59 -38.20
N GLN A 5 32.46 20.40 -39.25
CA GLN A 5 32.02 21.78 -39.16
C GLN A 5 30.58 21.75 -38.63
N GLN A 6 30.40 22.16 -37.37
CA GLN A 6 29.09 22.27 -36.74
C GLN A 6 28.27 23.31 -37.50
N ASN A 7 27.14 22.88 -38.05
CA ASN A 7 26.21 23.79 -38.71
C ASN A 7 25.42 24.55 -37.62
N VAL A 8 25.93 25.69 -37.21
CA VAL A 8 25.35 26.58 -36.21
C VAL A 8 23.84 26.83 -36.42
N ILE A 9 23.41 26.93 -37.68
CA ILE A 9 22.00 27.10 -38.05
C ILE A 9 21.16 25.89 -37.62
N LYS A 10 21.67 24.67 -37.80
CA LYS A 10 20.96 23.44 -37.35
C LYS A 10 20.88 23.34 -35.84
N ASP A 11 21.92 23.79 -35.15
CA ASP A 11 21.96 23.76 -33.69
C ASP A 11 20.97 24.80 -33.11
N ILE A 12 20.89 25.98 -33.71
CA ILE A 12 19.88 27.02 -33.36
C ILE A 12 18.48 26.50 -33.66
N ALA A 13 18.23 25.85 -34.78
CA ALA A 13 16.92 25.29 -35.12
C ALA A 13 16.51 24.18 -34.16
N ALA A 14 17.43 23.34 -33.68
CA ALA A 14 17.18 22.31 -32.69
C ALA A 14 16.79 22.93 -31.34
N LEU A 15 17.50 24.00 -30.91
CA LEU A 15 17.16 24.76 -29.71
C LEU A 15 15.78 25.38 -29.81
N ALA A 16 15.46 26.03 -30.91
CA ALA A 16 14.15 26.63 -31.15
C ALA A 16 13.02 25.59 -31.12
N THR A 17 13.27 24.40 -31.69
CA THR A 17 12.31 23.29 -31.62
C THR A 17 12.08 22.81 -30.20
N GLY A 18 13.15 22.65 -29.40
CA GLY A 18 13.04 22.28 -27.99
C GLY A 18 12.25 23.31 -27.19
N MET A 19 12.54 24.61 -27.39
CA MET A 19 11.79 25.70 -26.72
C MET A 19 10.32 25.72 -27.13
N LYS A 20 10.01 25.51 -28.42
CA LYS A 20 8.63 25.39 -28.89
C LYS A 20 7.89 24.25 -28.22
N THR A 21 8.53 23.08 -28.06
CA THR A 21 7.93 21.92 -27.40
C THR A 21 7.59 22.22 -25.94
N THR A 22 8.54 22.76 -25.17
CA THR A 22 8.30 23.11 -23.76
C THR A 22 7.25 24.19 -23.62
N LEU A 23 7.23 25.19 -24.50
CA LEU A 23 6.21 26.26 -24.50
C LEU A 23 4.81 25.69 -24.79
N THR A 24 4.68 24.78 -25.75
CA THR A 24 3.38 24.15 -26.04
C THR A 24 2.88 23.28 -24.88
N GLU A 25 3.78 22.59 -24.14
CA GLU A 25 3.42 21.83 -22.96
C GLU A 25 2.90 22.73 -21.81
N ALA A 26 3.46 23.96 -21.67
CA ALA A 26 3.04 24.90 -20.65
C ALA A 26 1.55 25.36 -20.77
N PHE A 27 0.99 25.28 -21.96
CA PHE A 27 -0.42 25.65 -22.22
C PHE A 27 -1.37 24.46 -22.22
N LYS A 28 -0.88 23.23 -21.96
CA LYS A 28 -1.75 22.06 -21.83
C LYS A 28 -2.48 22.07 -20.49
N PRO A 29 -3.68 21.46 -20.40
CA PRO A 29 -4.39 21.33 -19.15
C PRO A 29 -3.58 20.51 -18.15
N VAL A 30 -3.57 20.92 -16.89
CA VAL A 30 -2.87 20.27 -15.81
C VAL A 30 -3.50 18.89 -15.54
N VAL A 31 -2.67 17.83 -15.51
CA VAL A 31 -3.10 16.46 -15.21
C VAL A 31 -2.76 16.02 -13.78
N THR A 32 -2.15 16.91 -13.00
CA THR A 32 -1.80 16.62 -11.59
C THR A 32 -3.02 16.74 -10.70
N THR A 33 -3.12 15.86 -9.70
CA THR A 33 -4.14 15.94 -8.65
C THR A 33 -3.64 16.83 -7.51
N MET A 34 -4.55 17.59 -6.91
CA MET A 34 -4.24 18.50 -5.80
C MET A 34 -4.26 17.71 -4.48
N TYR A 35 -3.20 16.97 -4.19
CA TYR A 35 -3.05 16.32 -2.90
C TYR A 35 -2.70 17.39 -1.82
N PRO A 36 -3.29 17.36 -0.61
CA PRO A 36 -4.14 16.28 -0.04
C PRO A 36 -5.66 16.45 -0.30
N GLU A 37 -6.11 17.56 -0.91
CA GLU A 37 -7.53 17.86 -1.12
C GLU A 37 -8.21 16.83 -2.04
N GLN A 38 -7.47 16.38 -3.05
CA GLN A 38 -7.90 15.34 -3.97
C GLN A 38 -6.95 14.15 -3.91
N LYS A 39 -7.43 13.03 -3.35
CA LYS A 39 -6.67 11.78 -3.32
C LYS A 39 -6.92 10.99 -4.61
N THR A 40 -5.85 10.45 -5.19
CA THR A 40 -5.96 9.58 -6.36
C THR A 40 -6.70 8.30 -5.98
N PRO A 41 -7.73 7.85 -6.75
CA PRO A 41 -8.42 6.61 -6.50
C PRO A 41 -7.45 5.43 -6.61
N ARG A 42 -7.50 4.52 -5.63
CA ARG A 42 -6.59 3.37 -5.56
C ARG A 42 -7.18 2.19 -6.31
N SER A 43 -6.28 1.40 -6.88
CA SER A 43 -6.67 0.12 -7.47
C SER A 43 -7.21 -0.83 -6.40
N VAL A 44 -8.16 -1.69 -6.76
CA VAL A 44 -8.68 -2.76 -5.89
C VAL A 44 -7.56 -3.72 -5.42
N ARG A 45 -6.50 -3.86 -6.22
CA ARG A 45 -5.33 -4.70 -5.90
C ARG A 45 -4.21 -3.94 -5.20
N TYR A 46 -4.49 -2.74 -4.68
CA TYR A 46 -3.47 -1.96 -3.97
C TYR A 46 -3.06 -2.67 -2.68
N ARG A 47 -1.74 -2.76 -2.47
CA ARG A 47 -1.12 -3.38 -1.29
C ARG A 47 -0.59 -2.28 -0.38
N GLY A 48 -1.41 -1.82 0.56
CA GLY A 48 -1.03 -0.82 1.54
C GLY A 48 -0.77 -1.42 2.91
N ARG A 49 -1.16 -0.72 3.98
CA ARG A 49 -0.94 -1.12 5.37
C ARG A 49 -1.51 -2.50 5.67
N HIS A 50 -0.80 -3.26 6.50
CA HIS A 50 -1.24 -4.57 6.99
C HIS A 50 -2.26 -4.43 8.11
N TYR A 51 -3.24 -5.36 8.10
CA TYR A 51 -4.24 -5.53 9.16
C TYR A 51 -4.32 -6.99 9.55
N LEU A 52 -4.56 -7.23 10.85
CA LEU A 52 -4.94 -8.55 11.38
C LEU A 52 -6.45 -8.57 11.60
N ARG A 53 -7.14 -9.44 10.86
CA ARG A 53 -8.58 -9.54 10.89
C ARG A 53 -9.08 -10.29 12.12
N ARG A 54 -10.30 -9.94 12.53
CA ARG A 54 -11.09 -10.65 13.53
C ARG A 54 -12.26 -11.39 12.88
N TYR A 55 -12.82 -12.32 13.61
CA TYR A 55 -14.12 -12.88 13.30
C TYR A 55 -15.23 -11.97 13.85
N GLU A 56 -16.45 -12.16 13.37
CA GLU A 56 -17.63 -11.41 13.84
C GLU A 56 -17.88 -11.56 15.35
N ASN A 57 -17.44 -12.68 15.94
CA ASN A 57 -17.50 -12.93 17.38
C ASN A 57 -16.36 -12.26 18.20
N GLY A 58 -15.57 -11.38 17.58
CA GLY A 58 -14.46 -10.66 18.20
C GLY A 58 -13.16 -11.44 18.33
N LEU A 59 -13.16 -12.76 18.12
CA LEU A 59 -11.94 -13.58 18.19
C LEU A 59 -10.97 -13.25 17.06
N GLU A 60 -9.67 -13.34 17.35
CA GLU A 60 -8.63 -13.15 16.35
C GLU A 60 -8.60 -14.31 15.36
N ARG A 61 -8.46 -14.00 14.06
CA ARG A 61 -8.29 -15.06 13.05
C ARG A 61 -6.92 -15.71 13.10
N CYS A 62 -5.90 -14.99 13.61
CA CYS A 62 -4.54 -15.47 13.64
C CYS A 62 -4.38 -16.62 14.63
N ILE A 63 -3.89 -17.75 14.13
CA ILE A 63 -3.61 -18.97 14.91
C ILE A 63 -2.12 -19.15 15.25
N GLY A 64 -1.28 -18.15 14.98
CA GLY A 64 0.15 -18.21 15.27
C GLY A 64 0.91 -19.30 14.52
N CYS A 65 0.56 -19.60 13.27
CA CYS A 65 1.20 -20.68 12.49
C CYS A 65 2.57 -20.32 11.90
N GLU A 66 2.97 -19.03 11.96
CA GLU A 66 4.27 -18.51 11.50
C GLU A 66 4.51 -18.58 9.97
N LEU A 67 3.57 -19.08 9.17
CA LEU A 67 3.73 -19.19 7.71
C LEU A 67 3.96 -17.84 7.03
N CYS A 68 3.34 -16.75 7.52
CA CYS A 68 3.57 -15.41 7.01
C CYS A 68 5.00 -14.91 7.27
N SER A 69 5.59 -15.28 8.41
CA SER A 69 7.00 -15.00 8.72
C SER A 69 7.93 -15.77 7.79
N ALA A 70 7.68 -17.07 7.58
CA ALA A 70 8.46 -17.92 6.69
C ALA A 70 8.37 -17.48 5.22
N ALA A 71 7.21 -17.01 4.77
CA ALA A 71 6.99 -16.53 3.40
C ALA A 71 7.56 -15.12 3.15
N CYS A 72 7.96 -14.40 4.19
CA CYS A 72 8.46 -13.04 4.05
C CYS A 72 9.87 -12.99 3.46
N PRO A 73 10.09 -12.46 2.23
CA PRO A 73 11.42 -12.47 1.59
C PRO A 73 12.44 -11.60 2.31
N VAL A 74 12.00 -10.61 3.10
CA VAL A 74 12.86 -9.68 3.83
C VAL A 74 12.91 -9.95 5.33
N GLY A 75 12.20 -10.98 5.82
CA GLY A 75 12.19 -11.37 7.23
C GLY A 75 11.76 -10.23 8.17
N CYS A 76 10.74 -9.46 7.79
CA CYS A 76 10.29 -8.30 8.58
C CYS A 76 9.14 -8.64 9.54
N ILE A 77 8.67 -9.88 9.58
CA ILE A 77 7.55 -10.33 10.40
C ILE A 77 8.07 -11.24 11.52
N LEU A 78 7.78 -10.88 12.77
CA LEU A 78 8.03 -11.70 13.95
C LEU A 78 6.69 -12.22 14.47
N VAL A 79 6.59 -13.53 14.65
CA VAL A 79 5.42 -14.18 15.26
C VAL A 79 5.90 -15.09 16.37
N ILE A 80 5.30 -14.98 17.54
CA ILE A 80 5.52 -15.91 18.67
C ILE A 80 4.15 -16.44 19.06
N ALA A 81 3.98 -17.73 18.90
CA ALA A 81 2.74 -18.41 19.24
C ALA A 81 2.64 -18.71 20.75
N ALA A 82 1.41 -18.78 21.27
CA ALA A 82 1.10 -19.32 22.57
C ALA A 82 -0.16 -20.20 22.48
N GLU A 83 -0.37 -21.05 23.46
CA GLU A 83 -1.51 -21.92 23.54
C GLU A 83 -2.74 -21.15 24.08
N ASN A 84 -3.90 -21.43 23.52
CA ASN A 84 -5.17 -20.96 24.07
C ASN A 84 -5.53 -21.80 25.31
N THR A 85 -5.96 -21.11 26.35
CA THR A 85 -6.57 -21.75 27.51
C THR A 85 -8.09 -21.60 27.47
N GLU A 86 -8.82 -22.47 28.10
CA GLU A 86 -10.29 -22.36 28.16
C GLU A 86 -10.75 -21.08 28.87
N GLU A 87 -9.96 -20.62 29.83
CA GLU A 87 -10.24 -19.40 30.59
C GLU A 87 -9.96 -18.12 29.79
N HIS A 88 -9.02 -18.18 28.82
CA HIS A 88 -8.62 -17.04 28.02
C HIS A 88 -8.48 -17.44 26.53
N ARG A 89 -9.60 -17.49 25.85
CA ARG A 89 -9.65 -17.87 24.45
C ARG A 89 -9.54 -16.65 23.55
N VAL A 90 -8.42 -16.54 22.84
CA VAL A 90 -8.10 -15.42 21.93
C VAL A 90 -8.45 -15.75 20.48
N SER A 91 -8.24 -17.00 20.07
CA SER A 91 -8.53 -17.47 18.71
C SER A 91 -9.38 -18.75 18.73
N PRO A 92 -10.03 -19.13 17.64
CA PRO A 92 -10.81 -20.36 17.59
C PRO A 92 -9.95 -21.64 17.58
N GLY A 93 -8.65 -21.54 17.31
CA GLY A 93 -7.71 -22.66 17.29
C GLY A 93 -7.15 -22.99 18.68
N GLU A 94 -6.24 -23.98 18.71
CA GLU A 94 -5.50 -24.36 19.93
C GLU A 94 -4.42 -23.33 20.30
N ARG A 95 -3.96 -22.57 19.32
CA ARG A 95 -2.90 -21.55 19.46
C ARG A 95 -3.33 -20.22 18.92
N TYR A 96 -2.68 -19.16 19.40
CA TYR A 96 -2.83 -17.81 18.93
C TYR A 96 -1.46 -17.11 18.85
N ALA A 97 -1.36 -15.99 18.12
CA ALA A 97 -0.15 -15.18 18.12
C ALA A 97 -0.10 -14.33 19.40
N LYS A 98 0.78 -14.70 20.34
CA LYS A 98 1.04 -13.90 21.55
C LYS A 98 1.78 -12.61 21.21
N VAL A 99 2.80 -12.70 20.35
CA VAL A 99 3.50 -11.56 19.79
C VAL A 99 3.36 -11.60 18.28
N TYR A 100 3.02 -10.48 17.70
CA TYR A 100 3.00 -10.29 16.25
C TYR A 100 3.54 -8.90 15.95
N GLU A 101 4.65 -8.85 15.24
CA GLU A 101 5.29 -7.58 14.91
C GLU A 101 5.68 -7.54 13.43
N ILE A 102 5.50 -6.39 12.81
CA ILE A 102 5.96 -6.12 11.45
C ILE A 102 6.85 -4.88 11.45
N ASN A 103 8.09 -5.03 10.99
CA ASN A 103 8.95 -3.89 10.74
C ASN A 103 8.59 -3.26 9.39
N MET A 104 7.79 -2.19 9.42
CA MET A 104 7.28 -1.51 8.23
C MET A 104 8.38 -0.81 7.43
N LEU A 105 9.52 -0.45 8.05
CA LEU A 105 10.67 0.12 7.32
C LEU A 105 11.39 -0.91 6.44
N ARG A 106 11.27 -2.20 6.76
CA ARG A 106 11.85 -3.29 5.97
C ARG A 106 10.83 -3.91 5.01
N CYS A 107 9.55 -3.73 5.28
CA CYS A 107 8.48 -4.31 4.47
C CYS A 107 8.50 -3.73 3.05
N ILE A 108 8.41 -4.60 2.04
CA ILE A 108 8.32 -4.21 0.63
C ILE A 108 6.90 -4.32 0.08
N PHE A 109 5.91 -4.56 0.92
CA PHE A 109 4.49 -4.66 0.56
C PHE A 109 4.20 -5.67 -0.57
N CYS A 110 4.95 -6.75 -0.64
CA CYS A 110 4.82 -7.76 -1.70
C CYS A 110 3.54 -8.60 -1.62
N GLY A 111 2.93 -8.72 -0.43
CA GLY A 111 1.67 -9.46 -0.21
C GLY A 111 1.84 -10.97 0.02
N TYR A 112 3.05 -11.54 0.00
CA TYR A 112 3.25 -12.98 0.23
C TYR A 112 2.78 -13.45 1.60
N CYS A 113 2.80 -12.59 2.62
CA CYS A 113 2.26 -12.90 3.93
C CYS A 113 0.74 -13.11 3.90
N GLU A 114 0.01 -12.36 3.06
CA GLU A 114 -1.43 -12.52 2.84
C GLU A 114 -1.72 -13.82 2.10
N GLU A 115 -0.97 -14.11 1.03
CA GLU A 115 -1.12 -15.32 0.22
C GLU A 115 -0.78 -16.59 1.00
N ALA A 116 0.22 -16.52 1.89
CA ALA A 116 0.65 -17.68 2.71
C ALA A 116 -0.27 -17.94 3.91
N CYS A 117 -1.18 -17.05 4.26
CA CYS A 117 -2.02 -17.19 5.44
C CYS A 117 -3.22 -18.13 5.20
N PRO A 118 -3.29 -19.32 5.82
CA PRO A 118 -4.35 -20.29 5.56
C PRO A 118 -5.73 -19.83 6.09
N VAL A 119 -5.74 -18.95 7.09
CA VAL A 119 -6.96 -18.44 7.71
C VAL A 119 -7.31 -17.01 7.28
N GLN A 120 -6.54 -16.45 6.34
CA GLN A 120 -6.70 -15.07 5.88
C GLN A 120 -6.77 -14.06 7.04
N ALA A 121 -5.89 -14.26 8.03
CA ALA A 121 -5.82 -13.39 9.20
C ALA A 121 -5.12 -12.08 8.88
N ILE A 122 -4.01 -12.13 8.12
CA ILE A 122 -3.30 -10.93 7.67
C ILE A 122 -3.75 -10.56 6.27
N VAL A 123 -4.07 -9.29 6.08
CA VAL A 123 -4.48 -8.72 4.79
C VAL A 123 -3.83 -7.35 4.60
N LEU A 124 -3.65 -6.95 3.34
CA LEU A 124 -3.15 -5.63 2.99
C LEU A 124 -4.33 -4.73 2.62
N GLY A 125 -4.46 -3.63 3.35
CA GLY A 125 -5.53 -2.65 3.15
C GLY A 125 -5.18 -1.54 2.15
N PRO A 126 -6.07 -0.57 1.98
CA PRO A 126 -5.88 0.54 1.05
C PRO A 126 -5.07 1.70 1.62
N GLU A 127 -4.71 1.70 2.90
CA GLU A 127 -3.97 2.79 3.53
C GLU A 127 -2.52 2.84 3.06
N TYR A 128 -2.04 4.04 2.73
CA TYR A 128 -0.68 4.32 2.27
C TYR A 128 -0.01 5.50 2.99
N GLU A 129 -0.77 6.25 3.77
CA GLU A 129 -0.27 7.40 4.51
C GLU A 129 0.36 6.90 5.83
N LEU A 130 1.59 6.42 5.73
CA LEU A 130 2.30 5.76 6.82
C LEU A 130 3.50 6.58 7.31
N SER A 131 3.44 7.91 7.19
CA SER A 131 4.55 8.77 7.64
C SER A 131 4.54 8.97 9.15
N ASP A 132 5.70 8.89 9.78
CA ASP A 132 5.91 9.21 11.19
C ASP A 132 7.29 9.87 11.38
N VAL A 133 7.49 10.54 12.51
CA VAL A 133 8.72 11.24 12.86
C VAL A 133 9.75 10.36 13.58
N SER A 134 9.34 9.18 14.06
CA SER A 134 10.16 8.25 14.85
C SER A 134 10.25 6.89 14.16
N ARG A 135 11.45 6.31 14.13
CA ARG A 135 11.68 4.98 13.51
C ARG A 135 11.05 3.85 14.32
N GLU A 136 10.99 3.99 15.63
CA GLU A 136 10.43 2.99 16.54
C GLU A 136 8.94 2.74 16.27
N ARG A 137 8.22 3.78 15.85
CA ARG A 137 6.80 3.69 15.50
C ARG A 137 6.50 2.88 14.24
N PHE A 138 7.53 2.60 13.44
CA PHE A 138 7.39 1.72 12.27
C PHE A 138 7.54 0.23 12.59
N VAL A 139 7.73 -0.14 13.85
CA VAL A 139 7.54 -1.51 14.32
C VAL A 139 6.10 -1.64 14.78
N TYR A 140 5.26 -2.15 13.89
CA TYR A 140 3.83 -2.32 14.18
C TYR A 140 3.63 -3.57 15.00
N THR A 141 3.16 -3.35 16.22
CA THR A 141 2.80 -4.42 17.17
C THR A 141 1.42 -5.00 16.83
N LYS A 142 1.10 -6.14 17.42
CA LYS A 142 -0.18 -6.83 17.24
C LYS A 142 -1.38 -5.90 17.44
N ASP A 143 -1.36 -5.09 18.50
CA ASP A 143 -2.46 -4.17 18.84
C ASP A 143 -2.69 -3.09 17.79
N MET A 144 -1.61 -2.62 17.16
CA MET A 144 -1.69 -1.66 16.06
C MET A 144 -2.17 -2.27 14.74
N LEU A 145 -2.01 -3.59 14.59
CA LEU A 145 -2.37 -4.31 13.38
C LEU A 145 -3.79 -4.89 13.45
N LEU A 146 -4.31 -5.17 14.64
CA LEU A 146 -5.63 -5.74 14.82
C LEU A 146 -6.73 -4.78 14.35
N GLU A 147 -7.68 -5.31 13.59
CA GLU A 147 -8.92 -4.60 13.31
C GLU A 147 -9.63 -4.29 14.65
N PRO A 148 -10.25 -3.09 14.78
CA PRO A 148 -11.03 -2.76 15.97
C PRO A 148 -12.12 -3.82 16.19
N ASN A 149 -12.36 -4.12 17.45
CA ASN A 149 -13.39 -5.09 17.83
C ASN A 149 -14.76 -4.53 17.42
N PRO A 150 -15.64 -5.31 16.77
CA PRO A 150 -16.95 -4.81 16.34
C PRO A 150 -17.79 -4.28 17.52
N ASP A 151 -17.53 -4.75 18.74
CA ASP A 151 -18.20 -4.29 19.97
C ASP A 151 -17.53 -3.07 20.63
N GLN A 152 -16.32 -2.71 20.22
CA GLN A 152 -15.57 -1.55 20.73
C GLN A 152 -15.40 -0.55 19.59
N GLN A 153 -16.25 0.46 19.56
CA GLN A 153 -16.02 1.67 18.78
C GLN A 153 -14.88 2.46 19.46
N ASP A 154 -13.62 2.10 19.16
CA ASP A 154 -12.48 2.89 19.60
C ASP A 154 -12.51 4.27 18.93
N PRO A 155 -12.58 5.38 19.70
CA PRO A 155 -12.66 6.73 19.13
C PRO A 155 -11.37 7.19 18.43
N LEU A 156 -10.31 6.37 18.42
CA LEU A 156 -9.00 6.69 17.82
C LEU A 156 -8.82 6.20 16.38
N VAL A 157 -9.78 5.49 15.80
CA VAL A 157 -9.79 5.18 14.36
C VAL A 157 -10.55 6.26 13.61
N VAL A 158 -10.10 7.50 13.76
CA VAL A 158 -10.54 8.61 12.90
C VAL A 158 -9.77 8.49 11.59
N GLY A 159 -10.40 7.90 10.57
CA GLY A 159 -9.86 7.83 9.22
C GLY A 159 -10.09 6.52 8.45
N GLY A 160 -10.66 5.50 9.08
CA GLY A 160 -11.15 4.32 8.38
C GLY A 160 -12.41 4.66 7.59
N GLU A 161 -12.26 5.24 6.41
CA GLU A 161 -13.34 5.37 5.43
C GLU A 161 -13.93 3.98 5.21
N GLN A 162 -15.18 3.83 5.62
CA GLN A 162 -15.96 2.61 5.45
C GLN A 162 -15.74 2.10 4.03
N ARG A 163 -15.41 0.81 3.92
CA ARG A 163 -15.36 0.10 2.65
C ARG A 163 -16.75 0.24 2.00
N GLN A 164 -16.98 1.35 1.30
CA GLN A 164 -18.08 1.45 0.38
C GLN A 164 -17.79 0.41 -0.70
N THR A 165 -18.60 -0.61 -0.74
CA THR A 165 -18.80 -1.45 -1.90
C THR A 165 -19.36 -0.56 -3.00
N THR A 166 -18.51 0.25 -3.59
CA THR A 166 -18.88 1.12 -4.70
C THR A 166 -18.28 0.54 -5.95
N THR A 167 -19.19 0.16 -6.82
CA THR A 167 -19.12 0.29 -8.29
C THR A 167 -17.71 0.58 -8.82
N SER A 168 -17.25 -0.29 -9.68
CA SER A 168 -16.01 -0.20 -10.44
C SER A 168 -15.60 1.26 -10.70
N PRO A 169 -14.33 1.62 -10.42
CA PRO A 169 -13.84 2.95 -10.76
C PRO A 169 -14.05 3.22 -12.24
N PRO A 170 -14.33 4.45 -12.65
CA PRO A 170 -14.46 4.79 -14.05
C PRO A 170 -13.17 4.38 -14.78
N PRO A 171 -13.26 3.84 -15.99
CA PRO A 171 -12.09 3.42 -16.75
C PRO A 171 -11.13 4.61 -16.89
N LEU A 172 -9.86 4.37 -16.61
CA LEU A 172 -8.81 5.34 -16.85
C LEU A 172 -8.91 5.81 -18.31
N PRO A 173 -8.83 7.12 -18.58
CA PRO A 173 -8.79 7.60 -19.95
C PRO A 173 -7.63 6.92 -20.69
N LEU A 174 -7.97 6.19 -21.75
CA LEU A 174 -6.97 5.55 -22.60
C LEU A 174 -5.97 6.61 -23.09
N PRO A 175 -4.68 6.28 -23.16
CA PRO A 175 -3.71 7.15 -23.83
C PRO A 175 -4.25 7.47 -25.20
N ARG A 176 -4.38 8.76 -25.54
CA ARG A 176 -4.76 9.18 -26.87
C ARG A 176 -3.72 8.61 -27.82
N GLU A 177 -4.17 7.73 -28.69
CA GLU A 177 -3.36 7.24 -29.80
C GLU A 177 -2.78 8.47 -30.52
N GLY A 178 -1.45 8.52 -30.55
CA GLY A 178 -0.74 9.55 -31.26
C GLY A 178 -1.15 9.50 -32.71
N GLY A 179 -1.87 10.50 -33.17
CA GLY A 179 -2.16 10.70 -34.56
C GLY A 179 -0.83 10.82 -35.31
N GLY A 180 -0.43 9.73 -35.96
CA GLY A 180 0.61 9.77 -36.96
C GLY A 180 0.12 10.64 -38.10
N THR A 181 0.74 11.77 -38.26
CA THR A 181 0.67 12.51 -39.53
C THR A 181 1.94 12.19 -40.30
N ALA A 182 1.71 11.66 -41.47
CA ALA A 182 2.68 11.43 -42.56
C ALA A 182 3.49 12.70 -42.89
#